data_8c9aea1fbb0f08ead1b3bcf242224ed6
#
_entry.id   8c9aea1fbb0f08ead1b3bcf242224ed6
#
_cell.length_a   1.000
_cell.length_b   1.000
_cell.length_c   1.000
_cell.angle_alpha   90.00
_cell.angle_beta   90.00
_cell.angle_gamma   90.00
#
_symmetry.space_group_name_H-M   'P 1'
#
loop_
_entity.id
_entity.type
_entity.pdbx_description
1 polymer ?
#
loop_
_entity_poly.entity_id
_entity_poly.type
_entity_poly.pdbx_seq_one_letter_code
_entity_poly.pdbx_strand_id
1 'polypeptide(L)'
;MYKIMTAGPTQVRENVRMARSLECTNPDLDMEFFDFYHETCAMLSKVTNTENKALILGGEGILGLEAACASLTEPGDRVLVIDNGIFGKGFADFVKIYGGQPVLYTADYHNPIAVAELEAFLKTDHDFKYATVVHCDTPSGVCNDVEEISKLLDKYGIMTVADTVAALFGEPLDLSNSKIDILCGGSQKALSVPPGLTMLWVSDRAFEAMANRRTPIASFYANILLFKDYYENKFFPYTMPISDIKGLRVGLENYFADQTIHERHAKIAAATRKALTAGGIKLYLASGWANTVTVLEVPEGVTDRQILRSMEEDYGIMISGCFDVLAGKVVRIGHMGENCYVEQVVPTLQALQGTLEKLGIPVACDLAKTFLTEMGK
;
A
#
# COMPACT_ATOMS: atom_id res chain seq x y z
N MET A 1 26.30 0.97 2.22
CA MET A 1 24.90 0.88 1.72
C MET A 1 24.02 0.69 2.94
N TYR A 2 22.96 1.44 3.09
CA TYR A 2 22.05 1.35 4.24
C TYR A 2 21.18 0.09 4.18
N LYS A 3 20.87 -0.50 5.34
CA LYS A 3 19.78 -1.44 5.48
C LYS A 3 18.46 -0.65 5.47
N ILE A 4 17.60 -0.92 4.50
CA ILE A 4 16.33 -0.21 4.34
C ILE A 4 15.25 -0.91 5.16
N MET A 5 14.76 -0.23 6.21
CA MET A 5 13.65 -0.67 7.06
C MET A 5 12.51 0.35 7.07
N THR A 6 12.40 1.10 5.99
CA THR A 6 11.34 2.10 5.78
C THR A 6 10.00 1.47 5.48
N ALA A 7 8.91 2.21 5.68
CA ALA A 7 7.55 1.82 5.32
C ALA A 7 7.28 1.89 3.78
N GLY A 8 8.26 1.48 3.00
CA GLY A 8 8.34 1.55 1.54
C GLY A 8 9.05 2.82 1.05
N PRO A 9 9.92 2.68 0.03
CA PRO A 9 10.37 1.41 -0.59
C PRO A 9 11.04 0.45 0.39
N THR A 10 10.99 -0.84 0.08
CA THR A 10 11.63 -1.91 0.85
C THR A 10 12.98 -2.34 0.25
N GLN A 11 13.68 -3.25 0.91
CA GLN A 11 14.79 -3.98 0.30
C GLN A 11 14.28 -4.80 -0.90
N VAL A 12 15.15 -5.03 -1.88
CA VAL A 12 14.83 -5.76 -3.11
C VAL A 12 15.74 -6.98 -3.22
N ARG A 13 15.12 -8.15 -3.44
CA ARG A 13 15.84 -9.42 -3.60
C ARG A 13 16.73 -9.39 -4.83
N GLU A 14 17.86 -10.10 -4.78
CA GLU A 14 18.87 -10.11 -5.85
C GLU A 14 18.29 -10.61 -7.18
N ASN A 15 17.50 -11.70 -7.18
CA ASN A 15 16.90 -12.23 -8.39
C ASN A 15 15.96 -11.23 -9.09
N VAL A 16 15.25 -10.38 -8.34
CA VAL A 16 14.43 -9.29 -8.89
C VAL A 16 15.32 -8.23 -9.56
N ARG A 17 16.43 -7.84 -8.93
CA ARG A 17 17.40 -6.89 -9.51
C ARG A 17 18.02 -7.46 -10.79
N MET A 18 18.41 -8.73 -10.78
CA MET A 18 18.98 -9.42 -11.94
C MET A 18 18.01 -9.50 -13.10
N ALA A 19 16.73 -9.82 -12.85
CA ALA A 19 15.71 -9.88 -13.88
C ALA A 19 15.55 -8.54 -14.63
N ARG A 20 15.71 -7.42 -13.92
CA ARG A 20 15.63 -6.07 -14.50
C ARG A 20 16.84 -5.70 -15.37
N SER A 21 17.94 -6.42 -15.25
CA SER A 21 19.15 -6.19 -16.05
C SER A 21 19.21 -7.04 -17.34
N LEU A 22 18.22 -7.91 -17.57
CA LEU A 22 18.16 -8.73 -18.78
C LEU A 22 17.85 -7.88 -20.00
N GLU A 23 18.30 -8.37 -21.16
CA GLU A 23 18.02 -7.74 -22.46
C GLU A 23 16.52 -7.46 -22.64
N CYS A 24 16.22 -6.34 -23.27
CA CYS A 24 14.88 -5.90 -23.57
C CYS A 24 14.57 -6.03 -25.06
N THR A 25 13.30 -6.20 -25.37
CA THR A 25 12.74 -6.13 -26.73
C THR A 25 11.99 -4.81 -26.92
N ASN A 26 11.37 -4.62 -28.06
CA ASN A 26 10.42 -3.51 -28.25
C ASN A 26 9.00 -3.99 -27.87
N PRO A 27 8.42 -3.47 -26.77
CA PRO A 27 7.14 -3.96 -26.25
C PRO A 27 5.94 -3.69 -27.18
N ASP A 28 6.07 -2.72 -28.08
CA ASP A 28 4.99 -2.34 -29.00
C ASP A 28 4.95 -3.23 -30.24
N LEU A 29 6.02 -3.99 -30.51
CA LEU A 29 6.19 -4.82 -31.70
C LEU A 29 6.35 -6.32 -31.39
N ASP A 30 6.75 -6.65 -30.19
CA ASP A 30 7.01 -8.03 -29.77
C ASP A 30 5.73 -8.69 -29.24
N MET A 31 5.19 -9.61 -30.01
CA MET A 31 3.97 -10.34 -29.64
C MET A 31 4.15 -11.22 -28.39
N GLU A 32 5.36 -11.78 -28.17
CA GLU A 32 5.65 -12.57 -26.98
C GLU A 32 5.62 -11.71 -25.71
N PHE A 33 5.91 -10.40 -25.83
CA PHE A 33 5.80 -9.50 -24.70
C PHE A 33 4.33 -9.24 -24.30
N PHE A 34 3.40 -9.20 -25.25
CA PHE A 34 1.96 -9.13 -24.92
C PHE A 34 1.50 -10.34 -24.11
N ASP A 35 1.96 -11.52 -24.48
CA ASP A 35 1.65 -12.75 -23.75
C ASP A 35 2.29 -12.73 -22.35
N PHE A 36 3.57 -12.34 -22.26
CA PHE A 36 4.28 -12.18 -20.99
C PHE A 36 3.58 -11.18 -20.02
N TYR A 37 3.15 -10.04 -20.55
CA TYR A 37 2.42 -9.04 -19.76
C TYR A 37 1.06 -9.61 -19.31
N HIS A 38 0.31 -10.24 -20.21
CA HIS A 38 -0.99 -10.83 -19.92
C HIS A 38 -0.91 -11.94 -18.86
N GLU A 39 0.07 -12.83 -18.97
CA GLU A 39 0.33 -13.86 -17.95
C GLU A 39 0.72 -13.24 -16.59
N THR A 40 1.50 -12.14 -16.60
CA THR A 40 1.85 -11.44 -15.37
C THR A 40 0.60 -10.82 -14.71
N CYS A 41 -0.31 -10.25 -15.50
CA CYS A 41 -1.61 -9.79 -15.03
C CYS A 41 -2.47 -10.94 -14.47
N ALA A 42 -2.47 -12.13 -15.13
CA ALA A 42 -3.17 -13.30 -14.61
C ALA A 42 -2.59 -13.80 -13.27
N MET A 43 -1.28 -13.67 -13.05
CA MET A 43 -0.68 -13.92 -11.74
C MET A 43 -1.20 -12.93 -10.69
N LEU A 44 -1.31 -11.65 -11.02
CA LEU A 44 -1.87 -10.63 -10.12
C LEU A 44 -3.32 -10.97 -9.73
N SER A 45 -4.17 -11.38 -10.68
CA SER A 45 -5.55 -11.80 -10.38
C SER A 45 -5.59 -12.98 -9.40
N LYS A 46 -4.65 -13.93 -9.51
CA LYS A 46 -4.52 -15.05 -8.55
C LYS A 46 -4.13 -14.61 -7.15
N VAL A 47 -3.32 -13.55 -6.99
CA VAL A 47 -2.93 -13.01 -5.66
C VAL A 47 -4.16 -12.62 -4.85
N THR A 48 -5.17 -12.06 -5.50
CA THR A 48 -6.37 -11.51 -4.87
C THR A 48 -7.62 -12.34 -5.11
N ASN A 49 -7.49 -13.55 -5.68
CA ASN A 49 -8.58 -14.49 -5.95
C ASN A 49 -9.77 -13.82 -6.67
N THR A 50 -9.52 -13.26 -7.86
CA THR A 50 -10.53 -12.49 -8.59
C THR A 50 -10.49 -12.75 -10.10
N GLU A 51 -11.66 -12.58 -10.74
CA GLU A 51 -11.81 -12.51 -12.20
C GLU A 51 -11.69 -11.08 -12.75
N ASN A 52 -11.57 -10.07 -11.87
CA ASN A 52 -11.36 -8.68 -12.29
C ASN A 52 -10.09 -8.56 -13.13
N LYS A 53 -10.14 -7.74 -14.20
CA LYS A 53 -8.99 -7.53 -15.08
C LYS A 53 -7.86 -6.83 -14.31
N ALA A 54 -6.73 -7.51 -14.15
CA ALA A 54 -5.53 -6.91 -13.62
C ALA A 54 -4.76 -6.16 -14.72
N LEU A 55 -4.21 -5.01 -14.38
CA LEU A 55 -3.43 -4.13 -15.26
C LEU A 55 -2.15 -3.67 -14.54
N ILE A 56 -1.10 -3.42 -15.33
CA ILE A 56 0.18 -2.88 -14.84
C ILE A 56 0.45 -1.58 -15.59
N LEU A 57 0.63 -0.48 -14.88
CA LEU A 57 0.96 0.82 -15.47
C LEU A 57 2.36 1.26 -15.01
N GLY A 58 3.06 1.99 -15.88
CA GLY A 58 4.37 2.59 -15.58
C GLY A 58 4.19 3.83 -14.69
N GLY A 59 4.59 3.71 -13.42
CA GLY A 59 4.47 4.71 -12.37
C GLY A 59 4.27 4.01 -11.02
N GLU A 60 4.72 4.60 -9.92
CA GLU A 60 4.56 3.99 -8.60
C GLU A 60 3.10 4.08 -8.10
N GLY A 61 2.78 3.49 -6.93
CA GLY A 61 1.41 3.32 -6.43
C GLY A 61 0.50 4.54 -6.51
N ILE A 62 1.02 5.77 -6.34
CA ILE A 62 0.25 7.03 -6.45
C ILE A 62 -0.37 7.18 -7.84
N LEU A 63 0.32 6.73 -8.91
CA LEU A 63 -0.27 6.77 -10.25
C LEU A 63 -1.57 5.96 -10.31
N GLY A 64 -1.64 4.81 -9.63
CA GLY A 64 -2.86 3.99 -9.61
C GLY A 64 -4.02 4.69 -8.91
N LEU A 65 -3.74 5.36 -7.79
CA LEU A 65 -4.74 6.13 -7.05
C LEU A 65 -5.28 7.29 -7.90
N GLU A 66 -4.38 8.04 -8.52
CA GLU A 66 -4.72 9.11 -9.43
C GLU A 66 -5.50 8.58 -10.66
N ALA A 67 -5.05 7.46 -11.26
CA ALA A 67 -5.67 6.86 -12.42
C ALA A 67 -7.12 6.41 -12.16
N ALA A 68 -7.40 5.86 -10.98
CA ALA A 68 -8.76 5.51 -10.57
C ALA A 68 -9.65 6.78 -10.52
N CYS A 69 -9.16 7.84 -9.86
CA CYS A 69 -9.88 9.12 -9.79
C CYS A 69 -10.05 9.76 -11.18
N ALA A 70 -8.98 9.85 -11.98
CA ALA A 70 -9.02 10.40 -13.33
C ALA A 70 -10.04 9.70 -14.23
N SER A 71 -10.07 8.35 -14.13
CA SER A 71 -10.90 7.53 -15.00
C SER A 71 -12.37 7.50 -14.58
N LEU A 72 -12.69 7.66 -13.30
CA LEU A 72 -14.07 7.64 -12.80
C LEU A 72 -14.69 9.04 -12.67
N THR A 73 -13.92 10.06 -12.27
CA THR A 73 -14.48 11.39 -11.94
C THR A 73 -14.85 12.18 -13.18
N GLU A 74 -16.06 12.72 -13.20
CA GLU A 74 -16.50 13.76 -14.12
C GLU A 74 -16.75 15.07 -13.37
N PRO A 75 -16.69 16.23 -14.06
CA PRO A 75 -16.96 17.51 -13.42
C PRO A 75 -18.33 17.53 -12.70
N GLY A 76 -18.30 17.84 -11.40
CA GLY A 76 -19.48 17.90 -10.55
C GLY A 76 -19.86 16.57 -9.86
N ASP A 77 -19.22 15.46 -10.16
CA ASP A 77 -19.48 14.19 -9.46
C ASP A 77 -19.15 14.31 -7.97
N ARG A 78 -20.05 13.83 -7.13
CA ARG A 78 -19.83 13.71 -5.69
C ARG A 78 -19.08 12.40 -5.41
N VAL A 79 -18.00 12.50 -4.64
CA VAL A 79 -17.14 11.36 -4.28
C VAL A 79 -16.96 11.33 -2.78
N LEU A 80 -17.28 10.19 -2.17
CA LEU A 80 -17.03 9.98 -0.75
C LEU A 80 -15.56 9.65 -0.53
N VAL A 81 -14.85 10.47 0.24
CA VAL A 81 -13.46 10.24 0.63
C VAL A 81 -13.43 9.80 2.09
N ILE A 82 -13.11 8.54 2.34
CA ILE A 82 -12.97 8.00 3.70
C ILE A 82 -11.62 8.43 4.24
N ASP A 83 -11.65 9.39 5.18
CA ASP A 83 -10.52 10.06 5.78
C ASP A 83 -10.27 9.50 7.20
N ASN A 84 -9.45 8.45 7.32
CA ASN A 84 -8.90 8.02 8.60
C ASN A 84 -7.37 7.83 8.53
N GLY A 85 -6.70 8.63 7.72
CA GLY A 85 -5.27 8.64 7.51
C GLY A 85 -4.86 9.65 6.46
N ILE A 86 -3.55 9.91 6.35
CA ILE A 86 -3.02 10.94 5.44
C ILE A 86 -3.30 10.58 3.97
N PHE A 87 -3.11 9.30 3.60
CA PHE A 87 -3.40 8.86 2.23
C PHE A 87 -4.90 8.80 1.95
N GLY A 88 -5.72 8.43 2.95
CA GLY A 88 -7.17 8.47 2.82
C GLY A 88 -7.67 9.86 2.46
N LYS A 89 -7.27 10.87 3.25
CA LYS A 89 -7.56 12.28 2.98
C LYS A 89 -7.04 12.76 1.63
N GLY A 90 -5.84 12.28 1.23
CA GLY A 90 -5.16 12.69 0.01
C GLY A 90 -5.96 12.44 -1.28
N PHE A 91 -6.87 11.46 -1.30
CA PHE A 91 -7.76 11.24 -2.44
C PHE A 91 -8.63 12.46 -2.79
N ALA A 92 -8.94 13.30 -1.82
CA ALA A 92 -9.72 14.52 -2.07
C ALA A 92 -9.05 15.47 -3.07
N ASP A 93 -7.72 15.49 -3.13
CA ASP A 93 -6.99 16.33 -4.06
C ASP A 93 -7.09 15.77 -5.50
N PHE A 94 -6.97 14.45 -5.68
CA PHE A 94 -7.19 13.84 -7.00
C PHE A 94 -8.61 14.09 -7.50
N VAL A 95 -9.63 13.90 -6.65
CA VAL A 95 -11.02 14.18 -7.01
C VAL A 95 -11.21 15.61 -7.49
N LYS A 96 -10.62 16.60 -6.78
CA LYS A 96 -10.68 18.02 -7.16
C LYS A 96 -9.97 18.31 -8.48
N ILE A 97 -8.78 17.71 -8.71
CA ILE A 97 -8.00 17.89 -9.95
C ILE A 97 -8.86 17.53 -11.17
N TYR A 98 -9.66 16.48 -11.08
CA TYR A 98 -10.52 16.01 -12.16
C TYR A 98 -11.95 16.62 -12.13
N GLY A 99 -12.15 17.68 -11.32
CA GLY A 99 -13.38 18.47 -11.30
C GLY A 99 -14.51 17.89 -10.45
N GLY A 100 -14.26 16.85 -9.67
CA GLY A 100 -15.23 16.28 -8.74
C GLY A 100 -15.35 17.07 -7.44
N GLN A 101 -16.35 16.72 -6.65
CA GLN A 101 -16.68 17.30 -5.35
C GLN A 101 -16.42 16.25 -4.26
N PRO A 102 -15.26 16.26 -3.59
CA PRO A 102 -14.99 15.32 -2.51
C PRO A 102 -15.81 15.68 -1.27
N VAL A 103 -16.46 14.69 -0.68
CA VAL A 103 -17.12 14.77 0.62
C VAL A 103 -16.32 13.89 1.58
N LEU A 104 -15.76 14.49 2.63
CA LEU A 104 -14.93 13.76 3.58
C LEU A 104 -15.81 13.12 4.66
N TYR A 105 -15.65 11.81 4.83
CA TYR A 105 -16.02 11.12 6.05
C TYR A 105 -14.78 10.99 6.92
N THR A 106 -14.60 11.93 7.87
CA THR A 106 -13.42 11.98 8.74
C THR A 106 -13.64 11.16 10.00
N ALA A 107 -12.72 10.21 10.24
CA ALA A 107 -12.70 9.35 11.41
C ALA A 107 -11.40 9.54 12.25
N ASP A 108 -11.34 8.93 13.41
CA ASP A 108 -10.14 8.96 14.25
C ASP A 108 -8.98 8.19 13.61
N TYR A 109 -7.82 8.84 13.50
CA TYR A 109 -6.60 8.24 12.93
C TYR A 109 -5.95 7.18 13.84
N HIS A 110 -6.42 7.01 15.07
CA HIS A 110 -5.88 6.02 16.01
C HIS A 110 -6.62 4.66 15.96
N ASN A 111 -7.70 4.57 15.19
CA ASN A 111 -8.54 3.39 15.09
C ASN A 111 -8.95 3.08 13.64
N PRO A 112 -9.24 1.83 13.31
CA PRO A 112 -9.87 1.48 12.04
C PRO A 112 -11.25 2.13 11.88
N ILE A 113 -11.70 2.23 10.65
CA ILE A 113 -13.07 2.66 10.35
C ILE A 113 -14.10 1.74 11.03
N ALA A 114 -14.96 2.32 11.85
CA ALA A 114 -16.11 1.62 12.41
C ALA A 114 -17.21 1.53 11.36
N VAL A 115 -17.42 0.34 10.78
CA VAL A 115 -18.38 0.10 9.69
C VAL A 115 -19.80 0.55 10.06
N ALA A 116 -20.20 0.37 11.33
CA ALA A 116 -21.52 0.81 11.81
C ALA A 116 -21.68 2.35 11.82
N GLU A 117 -20.61 3.10 12.13
CA GLU A 117 -20.62 4.56 12.09
C GLU A 117 -20.65 5.08 10.64
N LEU A 118 -19.90 4.44 9.75
CA LEU A 118 -19.95 4.73 8.32
C LEU A 118 -21.36 4.43 7.76
N GLU A 119 -22.00 3.33 8.17
CA GLU A 119 -23.39 3.05 7.76
C GLU A 119 -24.38 4.10 8.29
N ALA A 120 -24.19 4.58 9.52
CA ALA A 120 -25.02 5.66 10.06
C ALA A 120 -24.87 6.97 9.24
N PHE A 121 -23.65 7.29 8.80
CA PHE A 121 -23.41 8.41 7.89
C PHE A 121 -24.13 8.20 6.54
N LEU A 122 -23.97 7.02 5.93
CA LEU A 122 -24.57 6.70 4.61
C LEU A 122 -26.11 6.71 4.64
N LYS A 123 -26.73 6.45 5.77
CA LYS A 123 -28.20 6.62 5.94
C LYS A 123 -28.65 8.07 5.81
N THR A 124 -27.77 9.03 6.04
CA THR A 124 -28.08 10.46 5.93
C THR A 124 -27.68 11.05 4.57
N ASP A 125 -26.59 10.54 3.97
CA ASP A 125 -26.08 10.99 2.68
C ASP A 125 -25.35 9.83 1.99
N HIS A 126 -25.88 9.37 0.86
CA HIS A 126 -25.34 8.28 0.06
C HIS A 126 -25.37 8.58 -1.46
N ASP A 127 -25.58 9.81 -1.84
CA ASP A 127 -25.53 10.24 -3.23
C ASP A 127 -24.09 10.47 -3.67
N PHE A 128 -23.35 9.39 -3.89
CA PHE A 128 -21.96 9.39 -4.33
C PHE A 128 -21.75 8.45 -5.50
N LYS A 129 -20.99 8.90 -6.51
CA LYS A 129 -20.63 8.07 -7.66
C LYS A 129 -19.72 6.89 -7.25
N TYR A 130 -18.74 7.19 -6.42
CA TYR A 130 -17.85 6.19 -5.82
C TYR A 130 -17.30 6.69 -4.48
N ALA A 131 -16.72 5.78 -3.73
CA ALA A 131 -15.99 6.09 -2.51
C ALA A 131 -14.53 5.63 -2.61
N THR A 132 -13.63 6.31 -1.89
CA THR A 132 -12.23 5.92 -1.75
C THR A 132 -11.95 5.48 -0.32
N VAL A 133 -11.16 4.41 -0.15
CA VAL A 133 -10.73 3.89 1.16
C VAL A 133 -9.30 3.37 1.08
N VAL A 134 -8.54 3.54 2.15
CA VAL A 134 -7.18 3.00 2.30
C VAL A 134 -7.21 1.74 3.16
N HIS A 135 -6.63 0.63 2.69
CA HIS A 135 -6.50 -0.60 3.45
C HIS A 135 -5.48 -0.43 4.58
N CYS A 136 -4.27 0.01 4.25
CA CYS A 136 -3.23 0.35 5.23
C CYS A 136 -2.68 1.75 5.00
N ASP A 137 -2.97 2.69 5.91
CA ASP A 137 -2.36 4.02 5.91
C ASP A 137 -1.00 3.97 6.60
N THR A 138 0.09 3.92 5.84
CA THR A 138 1.45 3.78 6.41
C THR A 138 1.88 4.90 7.35
N PRO A 139 1.42 6.17 7.22
CA PRO A 139 1.66 7.23 8.20
C PRO A 139 1.19 6.91 9.62
N SER A 140 -0.01 6.38 9.77
CA SER A 140 -0.60 6.00 11.06
C SER A 140 -0.38 4.54 11.42
N GLY A 141 -0.23 3.67 10.43
CA GLY A 141 -0.15 2.21 10.58
C GLY A 141 -1.52 1.54 10.72
N VAL A 142 -2.62 2.26 10.53
CA VAL A 142 -3.97 1.71 10.63
C VAL A 142 -4.28 0.78 9.47
N CYS A 143 -4.94 -0.34 9.77
CA CYS A 143 -5.47 -1.29 8.80
C CYS A 143 -7.00 -1.31 8.87
N ASN A 144 -7.66 -1.01 7.76
CA ASN A 144 -9.12 -1.01 7.63
C ASN A 144 -9.63 -2.29 6.99
N ASP A 145 -10.80 -2.74 7.37
CA ASP A 145 -11.51 -3.84 6.71
C ASP A 145 -12.17 -3.36 5.42
N VAL A 146 -11.37 -3.30 4.35
CA VAL A 146 -11.84 -2.81 3.04
C VAL A 146 -12.85 -3.76 2.38
N GLU A 147 -12.86 -5.06 2.74
CA GLU A 147 -13.84 -6.01 2.24
C GLU A 147 -15.24 -5.68 2.80
N GLU A 148 -15.36 -5.51 4.12
CA GLU A 148 -16.64 -5.16 4.74
C GLU A 148 -17.08 -3.74 4.39
N ILE A 149 -16.15 -2.78 4.29
CA ILE A 149 -16.46 -1.42 3.84
C ILE A 149 -17.01 -1.44 2.41
N SER A 150 -16.40 -2.20 1.50
CA SER A 150 -16.87 -2.30 0.11
C SER A 150 -18.27 -2.92 0.00
N LYS A 151 -18.56 -3.94 0.79
CA LYS A 151 -19.90 -4.55 0.86
C LYS A 151 -20.95 -3.56 1.38
N LEU A 152 -20.58 -2.74 2.37
CA LEU A 152 -21.46 -1.69 2.85
C LEU A 152 -21.73 -0.64 1.76
N LEU A 153 -20.70 -0.15 1.07
CA LEU A 153 -20.84 0.84 0.00
C LEU A 153 -21.72 0.31 -1.15
N ASP A 154 -21.54 -0.95 -1.53
CA ASP A 154 -22.33 -1.60 -2.58
C ASP A 154 -23.84 -1.67 -2.25
N LYS A 155 -24.23 -1.84 -0.98
CA LYS A 155 -25.65 -1.76 -0.55
C LYS A 155 -26.29 -0.43 -0.89
N TYR A 156 -25.51 0.65 -0.96
CA TYR A 156 -25.96 2.00 -1.34
C TYR A 156 -25.71 2.33 -2.81
N GLY A 157 -25.25 1.35 -3.61
CA GLY A 157 -24.97 1.53 -5.03
C GLY A 157 -23.68 2.31 -5.32
N ILE A 158 -22.82 2.54 -4.31
CA ILE A 158 -21.59 3.31 -4.40
C ILE A 158 -20.45 2.39 -4.83
N MET A 159 -19.71 2.72 -5.91
CA MET A 159 -18.51 2.00 -6.31
C MET A 159 -17.39 2.21 -5.29
N THR A 160 -16.48 1.24 -5.15
CA THR A 160 -15.36 1.32 -4.21
C THR A 160 -14.01 1.35 -4.94
N VAL A 161 -13.21 2.38 -4.66
CA VAL A 161 -11.78 2.45 -5.00
C VAL A 161 -10.99 2.22 -3.72
N ALA A 162 -10.19 1.14 -3.68
CA ALA A 162 -9.39 0.80 -2.51
C ALA A 162 -7.89 0.94 -2.79
N ASP A 163 -7.22 1.74 -1.97
CA ASP A 163 -5.76 1.81 -1.90
C ASP A 163 -5.25 0.66 -1.05
N THR A 164 -4.60 -0.31 -1.66
CA THR A 164 -3.93 -1.41 -0.96
C THR A 164 -2.42 -1.41 -1.17
N VAL A 165 -1.86 -0.31 -1.64
CA VAL A 165 -0.43 -0.18 -1.95
C VAL A 165 0.45 -0.66 -0.81
N ALA A 166 0.11 -0.35 0.43
CA ALA A 166 0.91 -0.71 1.59
C ALA A 166 0.46 -1.99 2.32
N ALA A 167 -0.70 -2.52 1.98
CA ALA A 167 -1.25 -3.74 2.58
C ALA A 167 -0.99 -4.98 1.70
N LEU A 168 -1.22 -4.84 0.39
CA LEU A 168 -1.16 -5.96 -0.55
C LEU A 168 0.17 -6.72 -0.45
N PHE A 169 0.12 -8.04 -0.56
CA PHE A 169 1.21 -9.00 -0.37
C PHE A 169 1.70 -9.17 1.08
N GLY A 170 1.34 -8.28 2.01
CA GLY A 170 1.65 -8.41 3.44
C GLY A 170 0.43 -8.71 4.31
N GLU A 171 -0.72 -8.13 3.94
CA GLU A 171 -2.02 -8.44 4.52
C GLU A 171 -2.80 -9.40 3.60
N PRO A 172 -3.58 -10.34 4.14
CA PRO A 172 -4.49 -11.14 3.33
C PRO A 172 -5.59 -10.25 2.74
N LEU A 173 -5.95 -10.54 1.49
CA LEU A 173 -7.06 -9.87 0.80
C LEU A 173 -7.66 -10.84 -0.21
N ASP A 174 -8.99 -11.01 -0.18
CA ASP A 174 -9.76 -11.86 -1.09
C ASP A 174 -10.84 -11.03 -1.79
N LEU A 175 -10.59 -10.67 -3.05
CA LEU A 175 -11.55 -9.89 -3.83
C LEU A 175 -12.82 -10.67 -4.17
N SER A 176 -12.79 -12.00 -4.19
CA SER A 176 -14.02 -12.81 -4.39
C SER A 176 -15.04 -12.60 -3.27
N ASN A 177 -14.58 -12.21 -2.09
CA ASN A 177 -15.40 -11.89 -0.92
C ASN A 177 -15.63 -10.38 -0.72
N SER A 178 -15.33 -9.55 -1.70
CA SER A 178 -15.46 -8.09 -1.63
C SER A 178 -16.36 -7.53 -2.73
N LYS A 179 -16.59 -6.21 -2.69
CA LYS A 179 -17.29 -5.42 -3.71
C LYS A 179 -16.42 -4.25 -4.17
N ILE A 180 -15.11 -4.45 -4.18
CA ILE A 180 -14.15 -3.43 -4.63
C ILE A 180 -14.18 -3.36 -6.15
N ASP A 181 -14.41 -2.17 -6.71
CA ASP A 181 -14.47 -1.92 -8.15
C ASP A 181 -13.10 -1.62 -8.76
N ILE A 182 -12.27 -0.87 -8.05
CA ILE A 182 -10.88 -0.65 -8.41
C ILE A 182 -9.99 -0.87 -7.18
N LEU A 183 -9.11 -1.84 -7.26
CA LEU A 183 -8.06 -2.07 -6.27
C LEU A 183 -6.75 -1.49 -6.81
N CYS A 184 -6.02 -0.75 -5.99
CA CYS A 184 -4.74 -0.14 -6.35
C CYS A 184 -3.60 -0.74 -5.53
N GLY A 185 -2.56 -1.24 -6.20
CA GLY A 185 -1.34 -1.78 -5.60
C GLY A 185 -0.08 -1.08 -6.11
N GLY A 186 1.03 -1.26 -5.40
CA GLY A 186 2.34 -0.69 -5.77
C GLY A 186 3.48 -1.70 -5.64
N SER A 187 4.46 -1.62 -6.52
CA SER A 187 5.57 -2.59 -6.59
C SER A 187 6.54 -2.50 -5.39
N GLN A 188 6.71 -1.31 -4.81
CA GLN A 188 7.79 -0.96 -3.88
C GLN A 188 7.50 -1.26 -2.39
N LYS A 189 6.38 -1.90 -2.10
CA LYS A 189 5.95 -2.25 -0.73
C LYS A 189 6.23 -3.72 -0.42
N ALA A 190 5.26 -4.47 0.11
CA ALA A 190 5.49 -5.85 0.54
C ALA A 190 5.87 -6.84 -0.57
N LEU A 191 5.62 -6.52 -1.84
CA LEU A 191 6.14 -7.32 -2.97
C LEU A 191 7.66 -7.20 -3.15
N SER A 192 8.26 -6.13 -2.62
CA SER A 192 9.72 -5.90 -2.65
C SER A 192 10.34 -5.87 -4.06
N VAL A 193 9.60 -5.25 -4.99
CA VAL A 193 10.09 -4.86 -6.31
C VAL A 193 10.43 -3.36 -6.26
N PRO A 194 11.41 -2.85 -7.01
CA PRO A 194 11.70 -1.42 -7.02
C PRO A 194 10.48 -0.56 -7.35
N PRO A 195 10.43 0.72 -6.90
CA PRO A 195 9.37 1.64 -7.31
C PRO A 195 9.37 1.84 -8.83
N GLY A 196 8.19 2.02 -9.42
CA GLY A 196 8.06 2.29 -10.87
C GLY A 196 6.85 1.62 -11.51
N LEU A 197 6.14 0.73 -10.80
CA LEU A 197 4.92 0.11 -11.29
C LEU A 197 3.77 0.26 -10.29
N THR A 198 2.60 0.56 -10.82
CA THR A 198 1.33 0.37 -10.14
C THR A 198 0.57 -0.81 -10.74
N MET A 199 -0.17 -1.51 -9.92
CA MET A 199 -1.02 -2.62 -10.32
C MET A 199 -2.47 -2.25 -10.00
N LEU A 200 -3.36 -2.51 -10.92
CA LEU A 200 -4.79 -2.24 -10.79
C LEU A 200 -5.58 -3.52 -11.04
N TRP A 201 -6.66 -3.73 -10.29
CA TRP A 201 -7.69 -4.72 -10.56
C TRP A 201 -8.99 -3.97 -10.77
N VAL A 202 -9.58 -4.12 -11.95
CA VAL A 202 -10.70 -3.28 -12.39
C VAL A 202 -11.90 -4.18 -12.69
N SER A 203 -13.02 -3.90 -12.03
CA SER A 203 -14.28 -4.61 -12.27
C SER A 203 -14.92 -4.20 -13.60
N ASP A 204 -15.78 -5.06 -14.15
CA ASP A 204 -16.59 -4.73 -15.32
C ASP A 204 -17.46 -3.49 -15.07
N ARG A 205 -18.03 -3.36 -13.87
CA ARG A 205 -18.80 -2.17 -13.45
C ARG A 205 -17.99 -0.89 -13.54
N ALA A 206 -16.71 -0.93 -13.12
CA ALA A 206 -15.83 0.24 -13.25
C ALA A 206 -15.50 0.55 -14.72
N PHE A 207 -15.22 -0.46 -15.55
CA PHE A 207 -15.02 -0.26 -16.99
C PHE A 207 -16.27 0.29 -17.69
N GLU A 208 -17.46 -0.20 -17.33
CA GLU A 208 -18.72 0.34 -17.85
C GLU A 208 -18.92 1.81 -17.44
N ALA A 209 -18.64 2.15 -16.17
CA ALA A 209 -18.72 3.53 -15.70
C ALA A 209 -17.76 4.46 -16.45
N MET A 210 -16.54 4.01 -16.75
CA MET A 210 -15.56 4.74 -17.54
C MET A 210 -16.01 4.91 -19.01
N ALA A 211 -16.56 3.86 -19.63
CA ALA A 211 -16.98 3.87 -21.03
C ALA A 211 -18.24 4.72 -21.26
N ASN A 212 -19.12 4.81 -20.26
CA ASN A 212 -20.39 5.57 -20.33
C ASN A 212 -20.27 7.02 -19.86
N ARG A 213 -19.05 7.54 -19.72
CA ARG A 213 -18.83 8.95 -19.33
C ARG A 213 -19.38 9.92 -20.38
N ARG A 214 -19.90 11.05 -19.92
CA ARG A 214 -20.34 12.17 -20.77
C ARG A 214 -19.18 13.03 -21.24
N THR A 215 -18.07 13.01 -20.50
CA THR A 215 -16.85 13.79 -20.79
C THR A 215 -15.65 12.86 -21.00
N PRO A 216 -14.70 13.19 -21.89
CA PRO A 216 -13.48 12.43 -22.04
C PRO A 216 -12.70 12.34 -20.71
N ILE A 217 -11.99 11.23 -20.50
CA ILE A 217 -11.05 11.13 -19.38
C ILE A 217 -9.93 12.14 -19.59
N ALA A 218 -9.75 13.05 -18.63
CA ALA A 218 -8.84 14.21 -18.75
C ALA A 218 -7.37 13.85 -18.45
N SER A 219 -6.94 12.67 -18.86
CA SER A 219 -5.55 12.20 -18.76
C SER A 219 -5.27 11.21 -19.86
N PHE A 220 -4.02 11.12 -20.32
CA PHE A 220 -3.58 10.07 -21.22
C PHE A 220 -2.93 8.91 -20.43
N TYR A 221 -1.91 9.19 -19.60
CA TYR A 221 -1.21 8.18 -18.82
C TYR A 221 -2.06 7.55 -17.71
N ALA A 222 -2.87 8.36 -17.02
CA ALA A 222 -3.77 7.91 -15.96
C ALA A 222 -5.16 7.47 -16.48
N ASN A 223 -5.28 7.12 -17.76
CA ASN A 223 -6.52 6.66 -18.37
C ASN A 223 -6.57 5.13 -18.40
N ILE A 224 -7.24 4.54 -17.41
CA ILE A 224 -7.38 3.08 -17.26
C ILE A 224 -8.14 2.46 -18.46
N LEU A 225 -9.11 3.18 -19.01
CA LEU A 225 -9.95 2.67 -20.09
C LEU A 225 -9.16 2.31 -21.35
N LEU A 226 -8.04 2.99 -21.62
CA LEU A 226 -7.18 2.69 -22.78
C LEU A 226 -6.56 1.30 -22.72
N PHE A 227 -6.47 0.69 -21.53
CA PHE A 227 -5.93 -0.65 -21.35
C PHE A 227 -6.98 -1.76 -21.42
N LYS A 228 -8.27 -1.42 -21.53
CA LYS A 228 -9.35 -2.41 -21.45
C LYS A 228 -9.15 -3.61 -22.37
N ASP A 229 -8.83 -3.35 -23.63
CA ASP A 229 -8.71 -4.37 -24.68
C ASP A 229 -7.28 -4.44 -25.26
N TYR A 230 -6.26 -4.16 -24.44
CA TYR A 230 -4.85 -4.12 -24.86
C TYR A 230 -4.39 -5.45 -25.44
N TYR A 231 -4.84 -6.57 -24.87
CA TYR A 231 -4.41 -7.89 -25.27
C TYR A 231 -5.09 -8.35 -26.57
N GLU A 232 -6.38 -8.13 -26.68
CA GLU A 232 -7.18 -8.45 -27.86
C GLU A 232 -6.72 -7.64 -29.07
N ASN A 233 -6.40 -6.36 -28.87
CA ASN A 233 -5.94 -5.45 -29.91
C ASN A 233 -4.43 -5.52 -30.15
N LYS A 234 -3.66 -6.23 -29.30
CA LYS A 234 -2.19 -6.24 -29.31
C LYS A 234 -1.62 -4.83 -29.40
N PHE A 235 -2.11 -3.96 -28.53
CA PHE A 235 -1.77 -2.54 -28.51
C PHE A 235 -1.71 -1.99 -27.08
N PHE A 236 -0.58 -1.40 -26.71
CA PHE A 236 -0.44 -0.60 -25.51
C PHE A 236 -0.61 0.88 -25.83
N PRO A 237 -1.28 1.67 -24.96
CA PRO A 237 -1.47 3.12 -25.21
C PRO A 237 -0.14 3.90 -25.20
N TYR A 238 0.89 3.37 -24.58
CA TYR A 238 2.25 3.91 -24.53
C TYR A 238 3.26 2.78 -24.29
N THR A 239 4.52 3.03 -24.59
CA THR A 239 5.60 2.03 -24.49
C THR A 239 5.77 1.56 -23.05
N MET A 240 5.63 0.25 -22.84
CA MET A 240 5.65 -0.36 -21.50
C MET A 240 7.07 -0.52 -20.93
N PRO A 241 7.27 -0.36 -19.61
CA PRO A 241 8.59 -0.48 -18.96
C PRO A 241 8.98 -1.95 -18.77
N ILE A 242 9.52 -2.59 -19.81
CA ILE A 242 9.82 -4.03 -19.86
C ILE A 242 10.65 -4.50 -18.67
N SER A 243 11.76 -3.81 -18.39
CA SER A 243 12.68 -4.19 -17.31
C SER A 243 11.98 -4.23 -15.95
N ASP A 244 11.09 -3.27 -15.70
CA ASP A 244 10.33 -3.21 -14.45
C ASP A 244 9.30 -4.34 -14.38
N ILE A 245 8.63 -4.65 -15.51
CA ILE A 245 7.65 -5.74 -15.60
C ILE A 245 8.32 -7.12 -15.46
N LYS A 246 9.55 -7.30 -16.00
CA LYS A 246 10.36 -8.50 -15.74
C LYS A 246 10.69 -8.65 -14.24
N GLY A 247 11.06 -7.56 -13.59
CA GLY A 247 11.28 -7.55 -12.14
C GLY A 247 10.00 -7.85 -11.35
N LEU A 248 8.86 -7.32 -11.77
CA LEU A 248 7.56 -7.60 -11.17
C LEU A 248 7.19 -9.09 -11.26
N ARG A 249 7.38 -9.72 -12.44
CA ARG A 249 7.14 -11.16 -12.63
C ARG A 249 7.93 -11.98 -11.62
N VAL A 250 9.23 -11.71 -11.48
CA VAL A 250 10.07 -12.44 -10.51
C VAL A 250 9.64 -12.16 -9.07
N GLY A 251 9.21 -10.93 -8.76
CA GLY A 251 8.62 -10.61 -7.46
C GLY A 251 7.37 -11.46 -7.16
N LEU A 252 6.49 -11.63 -8.14
CA LEU A 252 5.30 -12.48 -8.00
C LEU A 252 5.66 -13.96 -7.87
N GLU A 253 6.65 -14.45 -8.62
CA GLU A 253 7.17 -15.81 -8.47
C GLU A 253 7.71 -16.06 -7.06
N ASN A 254 8.47 -15.10 -6.49
CA ASN A 254 8.93 -15.16 -5.11
C ASN A 254 7.75 -15.18 -4.11
N TYR A 255 6.71 -14.39 -4.35
CA TYR A 255 5.51 -14.36 -3.52
C TYR A 255 4.80 -15.72 -3.53
N PHE A 256 4.56 -16.31 -4.69
CA PHE A 256 3.89 -17.62 -4.79
C PHE A 256 4.73 -18.78 -4.25
N ALA A 257 6.06 -18.65 -4.25
CA ALA A 257 6.94 -19.64 -3.64
C ALA A 257 6.93 -19.60 -2.10
N ASP A 258 6.48 -18.51 -1.48
CA ASP A 258 6.46 -18.30 -0.03
C ASP A 258 5.06 -18.46 0.55
N GLN A 259 4.70 -19.68 0.90
CA GLN A 259 3.39 -20.01 1.48
C GLN A 259 3.16 -19.44 2.89
N THR A 260 4.18 -18.87 3.52
CA THR A 260 4.13 -18.38 4.91
C THR A 260 4.07 -16.85 5.00
N ILE A 261 4.00 -16.15 3.88
CA ILE A 261 4.23 -14.71 3.84
C ILE A 261 3.29 -13.93 4.76
N HIS A 262 1.99 -14.21 4.75
CA HIS A 262 1.02 -13.49 5.59
C HIS A 262 1.16 -13.87 7.08
N GLU A 263 1.36 -15.15 7.39
CA GLU A 263 1.61 -15.62 8.75
C GLU A 263 2.90 -15.00 9.32
N ARG A 264 3.96 -14.94 8.50
CA ARG A 264 5.23 -14.32 8.89
C ARG A 264 5.06 -12.82 9.17
N HIS A 265 4.33 -12.09 8.32
CA HIS A 265 4.04 -10.67 8.55
C HIS A 265 3.27 -10.47 9.86
N ALA A 266 2.20 -11.21 10.09
CA ALA A 266 1.40 -11.11 11.31
C ALA A 266 2.25 -11.42 12.57
N LYS A 267 3.05 -12.47 12.53
CA LYS A 267 3.89 -12.90 13.67
C LYS A 267 4.99 -11.89 13.98
N ILE A 268 5.72 -11.43 12.96
CA ILE A 268 6.80 -10.43 13.11
C ILE A 268 6.23 -9.09 13.60
N ALA A 269 5.12 -8.63 13.04
CA ALA A 269 4.47 -7.40 13.46
C ALA A 269 4.02 -7.47 14.93
N ALA A 270 3.36 -8.55 15.33
CA ALA A 270 2.93 -8.75 16.71
C ALA A 270 4.12 -8.78 17.68
N ALA A 271 5.18 -9.54 17.36
CA ALA A 271 6.39 -9.62 18.18
C ALA A 271 7.11 -8.28 18.27
N THR A 272 7.18 -7.52 17.18
CA THR A 272 7.78 -6.17 17.15
C THR A 272 7.01 -5.22 18.08
N ARG A 273 5.69 -5.15 17.96
CA ARG A 273 4.86 -4.30 18.83
C ARG A 273 4.98 -4.67 20.31
N LYS A 274 4.98 -5.97 20.64
CA LYS A 274 5.18 -6.44 22.01
C LYS A 274 6.54 -6.05 22.57
N ALA A 275 7.61 -6.22 21.80
CA ALA A 275 8.96 -5.83 22.22
C ALA A 275 9.04 -4.32 22.50
N LEU A 276 8.51 -3.49 21.62
CA LEU A 276 8.48 -2.04 21.77
C LEU A 276 7.68 -1.61 23.03
N THR A 277 6.49 -2.17 23.20
CA THR A 277 5.64 -1.89 24.37
C THR A 277 6.30 -2.33 25.67
N ALA A 278 6.92 -3.52 25.71
CA ALA A 278 7.68 -4.00 26.87
C ALA A 278 8.88 -3.11 27.19
N GLY A 279 9.50 -2.50 26.18
CA GLY A 279 10.56 -1.50 26.32
C GLY A 279 10.06 -0.13 26.80
N GLY A 280 8.76 0.07 26.99
CA GLY A 280 8.17 1.35 27.37
C GLY A 280 7.99 2.34 26.21
N ILE A 281 8.12 1.86 24.96
CA ILE A 281 7.95 2.67 23.75
C ILE A 281 6.47 2.70 23.38
N LYS A 282 5.92 3.91 23.23
CA LYS A 282 4.50 4.12 22.94
C LYS A 282 4.20 3.93 21.46
N LEU A 283 3.21 3.08 21.15
CA LEU A 283 2.68 2.93 19.80
C LEU A 283 1.67 4.04 19.51
N TYR A 284 1.62 4.49 18.26
CA TYR A 284 0.69 5.55 17.86
C TYR A 284 -0.76 5.08 17.89
N LEU A 285 -1.04 3.87 17.39
CA LEU A 285 -2.40 3.33 17.33
C LEU A 285 -2.84 2.70 18.64
N ALA A 286 -4.14 2.80 18.92
CA ALA A 286 -4.81 2.08 19.99
C ALA A 286 -5.23 0.66 19.55
N SER A 287 -5.62 0.48 18.28
CA SER A 287 -6.08 -0.80 17.72
C SER A 287 -5.91 -0.83 16.21
N GLY A 288 -6.18 -1.99 15.57
CA GLY A 288 -6.23 -2.12 14.11
C GLY A 288 -4.88 -1.90 13.42
N TRP A 289 -3.82 -2.42 14.03
CA TRP A 289 -2.46 -2.29 13.48
C TRP A 289 -2.28 -3.13 12.21
N ALA A 290 -1.70 -2.53 11.18
CA ALA A 290 -1.23 -3.26 10.02
C ALA A 290 -0.08 -4.23 10.37
N ASN A 291 0.02 -5.32 9.63
CA ASN A 291 1.13 -6.27 9.74
C ASN A 291 2.34 -5.87 8.89
N THR A 292 2.26 -4.78 8.14
CA THR A 292 3.32 -4.31 7.24
C THR A 292 4.18 -3.21 7.84
N VAL A 293 3.68 -2.47 8.84
CA VAL A 293 4.36 -1.34 9.46
C VAL A 293 4.02 -1.23 10.95
N THR A 294 4.98 -0.80 11.75
CA THR A 294 4.75 -0.38 13.14
C THR A 294 5.12 1.09 13.30
N VAL A 295 4.19 1.86 13.84
CA VAL A 295 4.32 3.31 14.07
C VAL A 295 4.44 3.58 15.56
N LEU A 296 5.50 4.28 15.95
CA LEU A 296 5.78 4.65 17.35
C LEU A 296 5.76 6.18 17.49
N GLU A 297 5.27 6.65 18.63
CA GLU A 297 5.36 8.06 19.00
C GLU A 297 6.82 8.43 19.28
N VAL A 298 7.19 9.64 18.87
CA VAL A 298 8.50 10.20 19.23
C VAL A 298 8.50 10.52 20.74
N PRO A 299 9.45 9.98 21.53
CA PRO A 299 9.51 10.23 22.98
C PRO A 299 9.70 11.71 23.29
N GLU A 300 9.19 12.15 24.45
CA GLU A 300 9.42 13.51 24.95
C GLU A 300 10.93 13.79 25.12
N GLY A 301 11.35 15.01 24.84
CA GLY A 301 12.72 15.47 24.97
C GLY A 301 13.63 15.17 23.78
N VAL A 302 13.16 14.43 22.77
CA VAL A 302 13.90 14.15 21.54
C VAL A 302 13.05 14.49 20.31
N THR A 303 13.69 14.56 19.15
CA THR A 303 13.02 14.76 17.86
C THR A 303 13.11 13.51 16.98
N ASP A 304 12.16 13.33 16.06
CA ASP A 304 12.22 12.30 15.04
C ASP A 304 13.54 12.35 14.26
N ARG A 305 14.01 13.54 13.91
CA ARG A 305 15.28 13.76 13.18
C ARG A 305 16.49 13.24 13.95
N GLN A 306 16.53 13.40 15.28
CA GLN A 306 17.63 12.86 16.10
C GLN A 306 17.63 11.33 16.08
N ILE A 307 16.44 10.71 16.17
CA ILE A 307 16.29 9.24 16.08
C ILE A 307 16.72 8.75 14.70
N LEU A 308 16.15 9.31 13.62
CA LEU A 308 16.45 8.90 12.25
C LEU A 308 17.93 9.04 11.93
N ARG A 309 18.54 10.17 12.31
CA ARG A 309 19.95 10.43 12.07
C ARG A 309 20.86 9.46 12.81
N SER A 310 20.59 9.15 14.08
CA SER A 310 21.41 8.20 14.84
C SER A 310 21.25 6.77 14.27
N MET A 311 20.02 6.34 13.92
CA MET A 311 19.79 5.06 13.25
C MET A 311 20.62 4.93 11.97
N GLU A 312 20.69 6.00 11.18
CA GLU A 312 21.37 6.03 9.89
C GLU A 312 22.89 6.14 10.04
N GLU A 313 23.39 7.10 10.82
CA GLU A 313 24.83 7.40 10.93
C GLU A 313 25.57 6.38 11.83
N ASP A 314 24.97 5.96 12.94
CA ASP A 314 25.64 5.07 13.91
C ASP A 314 25.46 3.58 13.56
N TYR A 315 24.32 3.21 12.93
CA TYR A 315 23.97 1.80 12.70
C TYR A 315 23.78 1.42 11.23
N GLY A 316 23.76 2.40 10.32
CA GLY A 316 23.53 2.15 8.90
C GLY A 316 22.14 1.63 8.56
N ILE A 317 21.15 1.91 9.41
CA ILE A 317 19.76 1.46 9.24
C ILE A 317 18.84 2.65 9.00
N MET A 318 18.11 2.62 7.89
CA MET A 318 17.18 3.65 7.50
C MET A 318 15.75 3.23 7.88
N ILE A 319 15.12 3.96 8.81
CA ILE A 319 13.69 3.89 9.13
C ILE A 319 13.00 5.18 8.67
N SER A 320 11.68 5.29 8.76
CA SER A 320 10.95 6.45 8.25
C SER A 320 10.48 7.38 9.37
N GLY A 321 10.61 8.69 9.19
CA GLY A 321 9.78 9.69 9.86
C GLY A 321 8.39 9.77 9.23
N CYS A 322 7.69 10.88 9.46
CA CYS A 322 6.39 11.13 8.86
C CYS A 322 6.28 12.56 8.33
N PHE A 323 5.14 12.86 7.73
CA PHE A 323 4.83 14.14 7.09
C PHE A 323 3.41 14.60 7.46
N ASP A 324 2.99 15.78 6.94
CA ASP A 324 1.68 16.38 7.21
C ASP A 324 1.40 16.48 8.72
N VAL A 325 0.23 16.12 9.17
CA VAL A 325 -0.23 16.23 10.57
C VAL A 325 0.58 15.37 11.56
N LEU A 326 1.31 14.36 11.05
CA LEU A 326 2.17 13.48 11.83
C LEU A 326 3.67 13.83 11.75
N ALA A 327 4.04 14.90 11.05
CA ALA A 327 5.42 15.36 10.94
C ALA A 327 6.04 15.62 12.32
N GLY A 328 7.18 14.98 12.58
CA GLY A 328 7.91 15.11 13.85
C GLY A 328 7.27 14.39 15.05
N LYS A 329 6.09 13.78 14.89
CA LYS A 329 5.36 13.14 15.99
C LYS A 329 5.60 11.63 16.09
N VAL A 330 5.93 11.00 14.97
CA VAL A 330 6.08 9.55 14.88
C VAL A 330 7.30 9.15 14.06
N VAL A 331 7.83 7.95 14.33
CA VAL A 331 8.76 7.22 13.46
C VAL A 331 8.18 5.86 13.16
N ARG A 332 8.58 5.26 12.00
CA ARG A 332 7.95 4.07 11.45
C ARG A 332 8.98 3.02 11.09
N ILE A 333 8.73 1.79 11.48
CA ILE A 333 9.50 0.61 11.07
C ILE A 333 8.67 -0.17 10.07
N GLY A 334 9.15 -0.27 8.83
CA GLY A 334 8.51 -1.04 7.76
C GLY A 334 9.04 -2.46 7.72
N HIS A 335 8.35 -3.35 8.42
CA HIS A 335 8.66 -4.80 8.41
C HIS A 335 7.76 -5.52 7.38
N MET A 336 7.89 -5.15 6.10
CA MET A 336 7.12 -5.70 5.00
C MET A 336 8.02 -6.30 3.92
N GLY A 337 7.55 -7.34 3.23
CA GLY A 337 8.29 -8.00 2.15
C GLY A 337 9.68 -8.49 2.59
N GLU A 338 10.73 -8.09 1.89
CA GLU A 338 12.12 -8.46 2.21
C GLU A 338 12.63 -7.86 3.54
N ASN A 339 11.91 -6.91 4.13
CA ASN A 339 12.20 -6.42 5.48
C ASN A 339 11.57 -7.33 6.56
N CYS A 340 10.62 -8.21 6.19
CA CYS A 340 9.83 -9.03 7.11
C CYS A 340 10.51 -10.36 7.42
N TYR A 341 11.73 -10.29 7.94
CA TYR A 341 12.50 -11.43 8.43
C TYR A 341 13.17 -11.11 9.77
N VAL A 342 13.38 -12.13 10.61
CA VAL A 342 14.01 -11.98 11.92
C VAL A 342 15.41 -11.34 11.80
N GLU A 343 16.15 -11.72 10.77
CA GLU A 343 17.51 -11.22 10.45
C GLU A 343 17.52 -9.73 10.06
N GLN A 344 16.37 -9.18 9.73
CA GLN A 344 16.19 -7.74 9.43
C GLN A 344 15.69 -6.98 10.66
N VAL A 345 14.74 -7.56 11.39
CA VAL A 345 14.09 -6.88 12.52
C VAL A 345 14.97 -6.84 13.76
N VAL A 346 15.70 -7.91 14.08
CA VAL A 346 16.59 -7.97 15.25
C VAL A 346 17.62 -6.85 15.25
N PRO A 347 18.45 -6.65 14.21
CA PRO A 347 19.39 -5.53 14.18
C PRO A 347 18.70 -4.16 14.22
N THR A 348 17.50 -4.06 13.66
CA THR A 348 16.73 -2.81 13.68
C THR A 348 16.28 -2.44 15.08
N LEU A 349 15.82 -3.41 15.88
CA LEU A 349 15.43 -3.21 17.27
C LEU A 349 16.65 -2.91 18.15
N GLN A 350 17.80 -3.57 17.93
CA GLN A 350 19.05 -3.26 18.61
C GLN A 350 19.51 -1.83 18.33
N ALA A 351 19.47 -1.41 17.07
CA ALA A 351 19.82 -0.05 16.68
C ALA A 351 18.88 1.00 17.27
N LEU A 352 17.57 0.72 17.27
CA LEU A 352 16.58 1.62 17.89
C LEU A 352 16.83 1.75 19.40
N GLN A 353 17.07 0.64 20.09
CA GLN A 353 17.38 0.67 21.53
C GLN A 353 18.63 1.50 21.79
N GLY A 354 19.75 1.20 21.11
CA GLY A 354 21.00 1.96 21.30
C GLY A 354 20.86 3.44 20.96
N THR A 355 20.05 3.76 19.94
CA THR A 355 19.70 5.16 19.58
C THR A 355 18.95 5.85 20.71
N LEU A 356 17.89 5.25 21.25
CA LEU A 356 17.08 5.82 22.33
C LEU A 356 17.92 6.02 23.61
N GLU A 357 18.70 5.01 24.00
CA GLU A 357 19.60 5.08 25.16
C GLU A 357 20.66 6.19 24.99
N LYS A 358 21.28 6.31 23.81
CA LYS A 358 22.21 7.39 23.46
C LYS A 358 21.57 8.79 23.59
N LEU A 359 20.30 8.90 23.26
CA LEU A 359 19.52 10.14 23.36
C LEU A 359 18.94 10.39 24.77
N GLY A 360 19.28 9.51 25.74
CA GLY A 360 18.83 9.65 27.13
C GLY A 360 17.43 9.14 27.41
N ILE A 361 16.82 8.40 26.47
CA ILE A 361 15.51 7.77 26.64
C ILE A 361 15.71 6.35 27.19
N PRO A 362 15.21 6.04 28.40
CA PRO A 362 15.37 4.72 28.99
C PRO A 362 14.53 3.69 28.24
N VAL A 363 15.10 2.50 28.00
CA VAL A 363 14.39 1.34 27.43
C VAL A 363 14.35 0.26 28.51
N ALA A 364 13.15 -0.19 28.88
CA ALA A 364 12.91 -1.03 30.06
C ALA A 364 13.34 -2.50 29.88
N CYS A 365 13.64 -2.95 28.66
CA CYS A 365 14.07 -4.32 28.37
C CYS A 365 15.00 -4.37 27.14
N ASP A 366 15.64 -5.52 26.92
CA ASP A 366 16.31 -5.80 25.65
C ASP A 366 15.25 -6.07 24.58
N LEU A 367 15.06 -5.11 23.64
CA LEU A 367 14.04 -5.18 22.60
C LEU A 367 14.25 -6.39 21.68
N ALA A 368 15.48 -6.66 21.30
CA ALA A 368 15.79 -7.78 20.37
C ALA A 368 15.55 -9.13 21.05
N LYS A 369 15.95 -9.28 22.31
CA LYS A 369 15.71 -10.50 23.08
C LYS A 369 14.21 -10.72 23.31
N THR A 370 13.47 -9.67 23.66
CA THR A 370 12.02 -9.74 23.85
C THR A 370 11.33 -10.15 22.56
N PHE A 371 11.71 -9.54 21.43
CA PHE A 371 11.21 -9.91 20.10
C PHE A 371 11.48 -11.40 19.80
N LEU A 372 12.71 -11.87 20.00
CA LEU A 372 13.06 -13.30 19.75
C LEU A 372 12.25 -14.24 20.64
N THR A 373 12.04 -13.89 21.90
CA THR A 373 11.17 -14.66 22.82
C THR A 373 9.74 -14.76 22.28
N GLU A 374 9.17 -13.65 21.81
CA GLU A 374 7.82 -13.62 21.20
C GLU A 374 7.76 -14.41 19.89
N MET A 375 8.87 -14.52 19.17
CA MET A 375 8.99 -15.36 17.98
C MET A 375 9.14 -16.86 18.32
N GLY A 376 9.35 -17.22 19.59
CA GLY A 376 9.63 -18.61 20.03
C GLY A 376 11.05 -19.06 19.72
N LYS A 377 12.01 -18.15 19.76
CA LYS A 377 13.43 -18.37 19.47
C LYS A 377 14.34 -18.01 20.64
#